data_7bea9496325b70bc57a8413ac619fee6
#
_entry.id   7bea9496325b70bc57a8413ac619fee6
#
_cell.length_a   1.000
_cell.length_b   1.000
_cell.length_c   1.000
_cell.angle_alpha   90.00
_cell.angle_beta   90.00
_cell.angle_gamma   90.00
#
_symmetry.space_group_name_H-M   'P 1'
#
loop_
_entity.id
_entity.type
_entity.pdbx_description
1 polymer ?
#
loop_
_entity_poly.entity_id
_entity_poly.type
_entity_poly.pdbx_seq_one_letter_code
_entity_poly.pdbx_strand_id
1 'polypeptide(L)'
;LGWEISLTTTAVLAMSSTISKLGWGSGAAPKLISTIVVVGLVVVAGIFGYDLIMRCQQVITIVTGVITVGFFILGWGHIDFDAIGRIPSGGLPAMLGCCFFVMTGFGLGWVNIAADYSRYLPRKSSNSGIVFWTTFGASIANVLLIFYGLLLAGSNAKLAENVGNDPIGAMASILPIWYLIPYTIVAVLGLMSGSIMDNYSNGLALLSFGVKLPRTAAAGLTAALTVAGVVYVTFFSDTFIGPFQGFLTTLGVPMAVWAGMFVTDVIVRKKDYSTPDLYDPNGRYGKWNVKSFVILAVGTILGWGLVVNTAANWLTWQGYLLFLIGGKDGSWASANLGVIVALLVGLFGALAFQRGDIAKQEADLPASETADAIEAK
;
A
#
# COMPACT_ATOMS: atom_id res chain seq x y z
N LEU A 1 4.57 -1.09 -8.37
CA LEU A 1 4.99 -2.41 -8.87
C LEU A 1 4.97 -3.48 -7.76
N GLY A 2 5.62 -3.24 -6.60
CA GLY A 2 5.66 -4.23 -5.50
C GLY A 2 4.26 -4.56 -4.95
N TRP A 3 3.40 -3.58 -4.80
CA TRP A 3 2.00 -3.77 -4.42
C TRP A 3 1.23 -4.54 -5.49
N GLU A 4 1.40 -4.21 -6.76
CA GLU A 4 0.80 -4.89 -7.89
C GLU A 4 1.15 -6.40 -7.89
N ILE A 5 2.44 -6.73 -7.68
CA ILE A 5 2.89 -8.13 -7.54
C ILE A 5 2.22 -8.79 -6.34
N SER A 6 2.16 -8.13 -5.19
CA SER A 6 1.59 -8.69 -3.97
C SER A 6 0.08 -8.95 -4.09
N LEU A 7 -0.68 -8.00 -4.62
CA LEU A 7 -2.12 -8.13 -4.84
C LEU A 7 -2.44 -9.23 -5.85
N THR A 8 -1.71 -9.24 -6.98
CA THR A 8 -1.90 -10.26 -8.02
C THR A 8 -1.53 -11.65 -7.51
N THR A 9 -0.42 -11.80 -6.76
CA THR A 9 -0.03 -13.07 -6.14
C THR A 9 -1.10 -13.55 -5.16
N THR A 10 -1.62 -12.68 -4.30
CA THR A 10 -2.68 -13.02 -3.34
C THR A 10 -3.94 -13.48 -4.07
N ALA A 11 -4.32 -12.84 -5.18
CA ALA A 11 -5.46 -13.26 -6.00
C ALA A 11 -5.24 -14.65 -6.64
N VAL A 12 -4.02 -14.92 -7.12
CA VAL A 12 -3.63 -16.24 -7.65
C VAL A 12 -3.74 -17.33 -6.58
N LEU A 13 -3.21 -17.09 -5.39
CA LEU A 13 -3.27 -18.01 -4.27
C LEU A 13 -4.72 -18.27 -3.83
N ALA A 14 -5.54 -17.23 -3.71
CA ALA A 14 -6.95 -17.34 -3.36
C ALA A 14 -7.75 -18.21 -4.34
N MET A 15 -7.57 -17.96 -5.63
CA MET A 15 -8.21 -18.75 -6.68
C MET A 15 -7.71 -20.21 -6.69
N SER A 16 -6.41 -20.42 -6.58
CA SER A 16 -5.78 -21.74 -6.54
C SER A 16 -6.27 -22.57 -5.35
N SER A 17 -6.31 -21.98 -4.15
CA SER A 17 -6.84 -22.63 -2.96
C SER A 17 -8.29 -23.06 -3.11
N THR A 18 -9.11 -22.21 -3.70
CA THR A 18 -10.54 -22.51 -3.91
C THR A 18 -10.73 -23.61 -4.93
N ILE A 19 -10.01 -23.59 -6.05
CA ILE A 19 -10.03 -24.69 -7.06
C ILE A 19 -9.68 -26.02 -6.39
N SER A 20 -8.64 -26.03 -5.54
CA SER A 20 -8.21 -27.24 -4.83
C SER A 20 -9.27 -27.73 -3.82
N LYS A 21 -9.88 -26.81 -3.05
CA LYS A 21 -10.93 -27.14 -2.07
C LYS A 21 -12.21 -27.68 -2.70
N LEU A 22 -12.56 -27.21 -3.91
CA LEU A 22 -13.71 -27.70 -4.67
C LEU A 22 -13.44 -29.03 -5.38
N GLY A 23 -12.21 -29.55 -5.31
CA GLY A 23 -11.83 -30.80 -5.97
C GLY A 23 -11.68 -30.69 -7.49
N TRP A 24 -11.58 -29.46 -8.03
CA TRP A 24 -11.47 -29.22 -9.47
C TRP A 24 -10.04 -29.34 -9.99
N GLY A 25 -9.08 -29.63 -9.12
CA GLY A 25 -7.69 -29.87 -9.48
C GLY A 25 -6.80 -30.10 -8.28
N SER A 26 -5.62 -30.68 -8.50
CA SER A 26 -4.63 -30.96 -7.46
C SER A 26 -3.21 -30.67 -7.95
N GLY A 27 -2.26 -30.57 -7.02
CA GLY A 27 -0.86 -30.31 -7.32
C GLY A 27 -0.60 -28.92 -7.89
N ALA A 28 0.20 -28.82 -8.94
CA ALA A 28 0.59 -27.54 -9.55
C ALA A 28 -0.48 -26.94 -10.49
N ALA A 29 -1.43 -27.75 -10.97
CA ALA A 29 -2.42 -27.32 -11.95
C ALA A 29 -3.30 -26.15 -11.48
N PRO A 30 -3.88 -26.13 -10.26
CA PRO A 30 -4.63 -24.98 -9.76
C PRO A 30 -3.80 -23.68 -9.73
N LYS A 31 -2.54 -23.74 -9.31
CA LYS A 31 -1.64 -22.57 -9.30
C LYS A 31 -1.39 -22.05 -10.72
N LEU A 32 -1.11 -22.96 -11.67
CA LEU A 32 -0.85 -22.56 -13.06
C LEU A 32 -2.08 -21.93 -13.72
N ILE A 33 -3.25 -22.57 -13.57
CA ILE A 33 -4.52 -22.05 -14.12
C ILE A 33 -4.81 -20.67 -13.51
N SER A 34 -4.74 -20.55 -12.19
CA SER A 34 -5.00 -19.30 -11.49
C SER A 34 -4.04 -18.20 -11.93
N THR A 35 -2.75 -18.52 -12.11
CA THR A 35 -1.75 -17.56 -12.60
C THR A 35 -2.11 -17.06 -13.99
N ILE A 36 -2.40 -17.98 -14.93
CA ILE A 36 -2.76 -17.59 -16.31
C ILE A 36 -4.01 -16.71 -16.34
N VAL A 37 -5.05 -17.09 -15.59
CA VAL A 37 -6.32 -16.35 -15.57
C VAL A 37 -6.15 -14.98 -14.92
N VAL A 38 -5.63 -14.93 -13.69
CA VAL A 38 -5.56 -13.68 -12.93
C VAL A 38 -4.57 -12.71 -13.58
N VAL A 39 -3.37 -13.16 -13.90
CA VAL A 39 -2.36 -12.32 -14.53
C VAL A 39 -2.82 -11.85 -15.91
N GLY A 40 -3.42 -12.75 -16.71
CA GLY A 40 -3.97 -12.40 -18.03
C GLY A 40 -5.03 -11.30 -17.93
N LEU A 41 -5.95 -11.40 -16.96
CA LEU A 41 -6.97 -10.38 -16.73
C LEU A 41 -6.39 -9.04 -16.25
N VAL A 42 -5.41 -9.06 -15.34
CA VAL A 42 -4.73 -7.83 -14.86
C VAL A 42 -4.02 -7.12 -15.99
N VAL A 43 -3.25 -7.84 -16.82
CA VAL A 43 -2.54 -7.28 -17.98
C VAL A 43 -3.51 -6.67 -18.98
N VAL A 44 -4.57 -7.41 -19.35
CA VAL A 44 -5.57 -6.91 -20.30
C VAL A 44 -6.27 -5.68 -19.75
N ALA A 45 -6.74 -5.73 -18.50
CA ALA A 45 -7.45 -4.62 -17.89
C ALA A 45 -6.56 -3.37 -17.68
N GLY A 46 -5.27 -3.54 -17.38
CA GLY A 46 -4.32 -2.44 -17.21
C GLY A 46 -4.07 -1.61 -18.47
N ILE A 47 -4.37 -2.16 -19.63
CA ILE A 47 -4.28 -1.45 -20.94
C ILE A 47 -5.48 -0.50 -21.13
N PHE A 48 -6.64 -0.82 -20.54
CA PHE A 48 -7.84 0.00 -20.63
C PHE A 48 -7.69 1.32 -19.87
N GLY A 49 -8.47 2.32 -20.30
CA GLY A 49 -8.39 3.67 -19.72
C GLY A 49 -9.09 3.80 -18.38
N TYR A 50 -8.83 4.94 -17.71
CA TYR A 50 -9.34 5.32 -16.40
C TYR A 50 -10.87 5.14 -16.24
N ASP A 51 -11.66 5.55 -17.23
CA ASP A 51 -13.14 5.53 -17.10
C ASP A 51 -13.72 4.12 -16.96
N LEU A 52 -13.17 3.14 -17.68
CA LEU A 52 -13.60 1.75 -17.56
C LEU A 52 -13.21 1.19 -16.19
N ILE A 53 -11.99 1.47 -15.74
CA ILE A 53 -11.50 1.05 -14.43
C ILE A 53 -12.44 1.57 -13.34
N MET A 54 -12.78 2.87 -13.35
CA MET A 54 -13.63 3.48 -12.32
C MET A 54 -15.06 2.95 -12.32
N ARG A 55 -15.64 2.65 -13.47
CA ARG A 55 -16.98 2.03 -13.56
C ARG A 55 -16.98 0.62 -12.99
N CYS A 56 -15.98 -0.19 -13.32
CA CYS A 56 -15.83 -1.54 -12.75
C CYS A 56 -15.65 -1.48 -11.24
N GLN A 57 -14.86 -0.51 -10.74
CA GLN A 57 -14.62 -0.30 -9.30
C GLN A 57 -15.92 -0.07 -8.52
N GLN A 58 -16.85 0.72 -9.03
CA GLN A 58 -18.12 0.96 -8.34
C GLN A 58 -18.91 -0.33 -8.12
N VAL A 59 -19.02 -1.16 -9.16
CA VAL A 59 -19.74 -2.44 -9.08
C VAL A 59 -19.02 -3.40 -8.13
N ILE A 60 -17.71 -3.54 -8.29
CA ILE A 60 -16.89 -4.42 -7.44
C ILE A 60 -17.01 -4.00 -5.97
N THR A 61 -16.95 -2.71 -5.66
CA THR A 61 -17.06 -2.20 -4.28
C THR A 61 -18.38 -2.58 -3.63
N ILE A 62 -19.52 -2.42 -4.34
CA ILE A 62 -20.84 -2.76 -3.80
C ILE A 62 -20.92 -4.27 -3.54
N VAL A 63 -20.55 -5.09 -4.53
CA VAL A 63 -20.62 -6.55 -4.41
C VAL A 63 -19.67 -7.05 -3.32
N THR A 64 -18.46 -6.50 -3.23
CA THR A 64 -17.50 -6.79 -2.16
C THR A 64 -18.10 -6.45 -0.79
N GLY A 65 -18.73 -5.28 -0.64
CA GLY A 65 -19.40 -4.90 0.61
C GLY A 65 -20.44 -5.93 1.06
N VAL A 66 -21.33 -6.35 0.15
CA VAL A 66 -22.36 -7.35 0.45
C VAL A 66 -21.74 -8.70 0.87
N ILE A 67 -20.77 -9.18 0.10
CA ILE A 67 -20.08 -10.45 0.41
C ILE A 67 -19.26 -10.33 1.72
N THR A 68 -18.64 -9.19 2.00
CA THR A 68 -17.92 -8.99 3.26
C THR A 68 -18.85 -9.03 4.48
N VAL A 69 -20.06 -8.46 4.37
CA VAL A 69 -21.08 -8.59 5.44
C VAL A 69 -21.46 -10.06 5.65
N GLY A 70 -21.67 -10.81 4.58
CA GLY A 70 -21.91 -12.25 4.66
C GLY A 70 -20.75 -13.02 5.31
N PHE A 71 -19.48 -12.65 4.98
CA PHE A 71 -18.31 -13.20 5.63
C PHE A 71 -18.29 -12.93 7.15
N PHE A 72 -18.64 -11.73 7.58
CA PHE A 72 -18.74 -11.40 9.01
C PHE A 72 -19.79 -12.26 9.71
N ILE A 73 -20.95 -12.42 9.10
CA ILE A 73 -22.05 -13.23 9.69
C ILE A 73 -21.64 -14.70 9.78
N LEU A 74 -21.11 -15.28 8.72
CA LEU A 74 -20.74 -16.70 8.67
C LEU A 74 -19.51 -17.02 9.53
N GLY A 75 -18.55 -16.11 9.61
CA GLY A 75 -17.34 -16.27 10.41
C GLY A 75 -17.53 -15.99 11.90
N TRP A 76 -18.62 -15.33 12.31
CA TRP A 76 -18.86 -14.96 13.71
C TRP A 76 -18.81 -16.15 14.66
N GLY A 77 -19.38 -17.28 14.27
CA GLY A 77 -19.41 -18.51 15.07
C GLY A 77 -18.03 -19.18 15.28
N HIS A 78 -16.98 -18.68 14.61
CA HIS A 78 -15.61 -19.17 14.76
C HIS A 78 -14.75 -18.29 15.69
N ILE A 79 -15.34 -17.24 16.27
CA ILE A 79 -14.65 -16.38 17.24
C ILE A 79 -14.78 -16.99 18.63
N ASP A 80 -13.62 -17.26 19.24
CA ASP A 80 -13.48 -17.76 20.61
C ASP A 80 -12.82 -16.71 21.50
N PHE A 81 -13.62 -15.96 22.24
CA PHE A 81 -13.13 -14.90 23.14
C PHE A 81 -12.32 -15.45 24.32
N ASP A 82 -12.57 -16.70 24.73
CA ASP A 82 -11.79 -17.35 25.80
C ASP A 82 -10.39 -17.70 25.32
N ALA A 83 -10.26 -18.18 24.07
CA ALA A 83 -8.98 -18.42 23.44
C ALA A 83 -8.19 -17.12 23.28
N ILE A 84 -8.84 -16.05 22.81
CA ILE A 84 -8.23 -14.70 22.67
C ILE A 84 -7.74 -14.18 24.03
N GLY A 85 -8.54 -14.33 25.08
CA GLY A 85 -8.20 -13.87 26.43
C GLY A 85 -7.00 -14.59 27.06
N ARG A 86 -6.60 -15.75 26.53
CA ARG A 86 -5.41 -16.52 26.97
C ARG A 86 -4.13 -16.14 26.24
N ILE A 87 -4.22 -15.34 25.17
CA ILE A 87 -3.03 -14.90 24.42
C ILE A 87 -2.24 -13.91 25.30
N PRO A 88 -0.93 -14.18 25.53
CA PRO A 88 -0.09 -13.25 26.26
C PRO A 88 -0.04 -11.87 25.61
N SER A 89 -0.09 -10.80 26.41
CA SER A 89 0.04 -9.44 25.90
C SER A 89 1.42 -9.22 25.28
N GLY A 90 1.47 -8.73 24.04
CA GLY A 90 2.71 -8.31 23.37
C GLY A 90 3.27 -6.98 23.91
N GLY A 91 2.56 -6.28 24.77
CA GLY A 91 2.94 -4.99 25.30
C GLY A 91 2.95 -3.86 24.28
N LEU A 92 3.40 -2.69 24.72
CA LEU A 92 3.46 -1.47 23.91
C LEU A 92 4.32 -1.60 22.64
N PRO A 93 5.51 -2.25 22.66
CA PRO A 93 6.33 -2.36 21.47
C PRO A 93 5.65 -3.14 20.34
N ALA A 94 5.00 -4.26 20.64
CA ALA A 94 4.30 -5.06 19.64
C ALA A 94 3.08 -4.30 19.07
N MET A 95 2.34 -3.58 19.91
CA MET A 95 1.21 -2.74 19.48
C MET A 95 1.69 -1.64 18.51
N LEU A 96 2.76 -0.92 18.86
CA LEU A 96 3.35 0.10 17.99
C LEU A 96 3.85 -0.49 16.69
N GLY A 97 4.51 -1.64 16.74
CA GLY A 97 4.99 -2.33 15.55
C GLY A 97 3.86 -2.70 14.59
N CYS A 98 2.76 -3.19 15.08
CA CYS A 98 1.57 -3.46 14.29
C CYS A 98 1.01 -2.17 13.66
N CYS A 99 0.87 -1.09 14.45
CA CYS A 99 0.38 0.20 13.95
C CYS A 99 1.28 0.76 12.83
N PHE A 100 2.59 0.75 13.03
CA PHE A 100 3.52 1.27 12.03
C PHE A 100 3.62 0.37 10.79
N PHE A 101 3.47 -0.94 10.95
CA PHE A 101 3.37 -1.87 9.82
C PHE A 101 2.12 -1.60 8.98
N VAL A 102 0.96 -1.43 9.60
CA VAL A 102 -0.29 -1.04 8.93
C VAL A 102 -0.15 0.31 8.24
N MET A 103 0.50 1.28 8.89
CA MET A 103 0.76 2.60 8.30
C MET A 103 1.60 2.49 7.02
N THR A 104 2.62 1.62 6.96
CA THR A 104 3.39 1.40 5.72
C THR A 104 2.55 0.74 4.63
N GLY A 105 1.70 -0.18 5.02
CA GLY A 105 0.87 -0.94 4.10
C GLY A 105 -0.26 -0.12 3.47
N PHE A 106 -0.96 0.67 4.24
CA PHE A 106 -2.17 1.36 3.77
C PHE A 106 -1.97 2.86 3.58
N GLY A 107 -1.32 3.56 4.51
CA GLY A 107 -1.18 5.01 4.44
C GLY A 107 -0.07 5.44 3.49
N LEU A 108 1.17 5.06 3.81
CA LEU A 108 2.35 5.53 3.09
C LEU A 108 2.40 4.99 1.65
N GLY A 109 1.86 3.80 1.40
CA GLY A 109 1.82 3.23 0.06
C GLY A 109 1.03 4.06 -0.97
N TRP A 110 0.06 4.86 -0.51
CA TRP A 110 -0.80 5.66 -1.39
C TRP A 110 -0.37 7.12 -1.54
N VAL A 111 0.46 7.66 -0.65
CA VAL A 111 0.81 9.10 -0.64
C VAL A 111 1.43 9.54 -1.97
N ASN A 112 2.28 8.74 -2.58
CA ASN A 112 2.99 9.07 -3.82
C ASN A 112 2.12 8.97 -5.09
N ILE A 113 1.00 8.23 -5.04
CA ILE A 113 0.13 8.00 -6.21
C ILE A 113 -1.26 8.63 -6.07
N ALA A 114 -1.58 9.19 -4.91
CA ALA A 114 -2.89 9.80 -4.66
C ALA A 114 -3.24 10.90 -5.68
N ALA A 115 -2.24 11.66 -6.14
CA ALA A 115 -2.40 12.70 -7.15
C ALA A 115 -2.85 12.16 -8.52
N ASP A 116 -2.54 10.92 -8.87
CA ASP A 116 -2.95 10.30 -10.13
C ASP A 116 -4.48 10.20 -10.25
N TYR A 117 -5.17 10.17 -9.11
CA TYR A 117 -6.62 10.09 -9.02
C TYR A 117 -7.24 11.42 -8.61
N SER A 118 -6.68 12.14 -7.64
CA SER A 118 -7.24 13.40 -7.15
C SER A 118 -7.21 14.52 -8.18
N ARG A 119 -6.32 14.47 -9.16
CA ARG A 119 -6.25 15.44 -10.28
C ARG A 119 -7.53 15.50 -11.14
N TYR A 120 -8.40 14.49 -11.05
CA TYR A 120 -9.69 14.49 -11.77
C TYR A 120 -10.82 15.15 -10.99
N LEU A 121 -10.57 15.53 -9.73
CA LEU A 121 -11.53 16.25 -8.92
C LEU A 121 -11.71 17.69 -9.43
N PRO A 122 -12.94 18.24 -9.38
CA PRO A 122 -13.16 19.64 -9.70
C PRO A 122 -12.32 20.57 -8.81
N ARG A 123 -11.80 21.67 -9.36
CA ARG A 123 -11.00 22.66 -8.59
C ARG A 123 -11.80 23.28 -7.42
N LYS A 124 -13.13 23.34 -7.52
CA LYS A 124 -14.04 23.81 -6.46
C LYS A 124 -14.26 22.82 -5.32
N SER A 125 -13.67 21.63 -5.37
CA SER A 125 -13.83 20.64 -4.31
C SER A 125 -13.25 21.14 -3.00
N SER A 126 -14.01 20.97 -1.90
CA SER A 126 -13.57 21.34 -0.56
C SER A 126 -12.35 20.55 -0.11
N ASN A 127 -11.25 21.21 0.27
CA ASN A 127 -10.04 20.56 0.78
C ASN A 127 -10.32 19.71 2.02
N SER A 128 -11.09 20.22 2.97
CA SER A 128 -11.48 19.47 4.18
C SER A 128 -12.37 18.28 3.85
N GLY A 129 -13.28 18.45 2.86
CA GLY A 129 -14.12 17.36 2.36
C GLY A 129 -13.27 16.26 1.72
N ILE A 130 -12.29 16.59 0.89
CA ILE A 130 -11.37 15.62 0.27
C ILE A 130 -10.62 14.85 1.37
N VAL A 131 -10.01 15.54 2.32
CA VAL A 131 -9.26 14.90 3.43
C VAL A 131 -10.18 13.99 4.25
N PHE A 132 -11.36 14.48 4.65
CA PHE A 132 -12.30 13.70 5.46
C PHE A 132 -12.76 12.43 4.73
N TRP A 133 -13.28 12.55 3.51
CA TRP A 133 -13.85 11.41 2.80
C TRP A 133 -12.78 10.41 2.35
N THR A 134 -11.59 10.87 1.99
CA THR A 134 -10.47 9.98 1.67
C THR A 134 -10.02 9.22 2.92
N THR A 135 -9.84 9.91 4.05
CA THR A 135 -9.45 9.27 5.31
C THR A 135 -10.52 8.29 5.79
N PHE A 136 -11.80 8.68 5.78
CA PHE A 136 -12.91 7.83 6.18
C PHE A 136 -13.00 6.59 5.29
N GLY A 137 -13.00 6.77 3.96
CA GLY A 137 -13.10 5.66 3.01
C GLY A 137 -11.93 4.69 3.07
N ALA A 138 -10.70 5.20 3.21
CA ALA A 138 -9.52 4.36 3.35
C ALA A 138 -9.41 3.66 4.71
N SER A 139 -10.00 4.21 5.77
CA SER A 139 -9.84 3.69 7.13
C SER A 139 -10.95 2.73 7.55
N ILE A 140 -12.23 3.07 7.28
CA ILE A 140 -13.36 2.35 7.88
C ILE A 140 -13.39 0.86 7.53
N ALA A 141 -13.25 0.54 6.25
CA ALA A 141 -13.27 -0.86 5.81
C ALA A 141 -12.04 -1.61 6.32
N ASN A 142 -10.85 -0.99 6.25
CA ASN A 142 -9.61 -1.61 6.71
C ASN A 142 -9.61 -1.87 8.22
N VAL A 143 -10.06 -0.91 9.03
CA VAL A 143 -10.15 -1.07 10.49
C VAL A 143 -11.09 -2.22 10.85
N LEU A 144 -12.28 -2.28 10.24
CA LEU A 144 -13.25 -3.35 10.50
C LEU A 144 -12.71 -4.72 10.09
N LEU A 145 -12.09 -4.82 8.91
CA LEU A 145 -11.56 -6.08 8.38
C LEU A 145 -10.35 -6.57 9.17
N ILE A 146 -9.42 -5.67 9.53
CA ILE A 146 -8.25 -6.02 10.35
C ILE A 146 -8.70 -6.47 11.72
N PHE A 147 -9.61 -5.73 12.36
CA PHE A 147 -10.12 -6.11 13.68
C PHE A 147 -10.81 -7.47 13.66
N TYR A 148 -11.67 -7.72 12.68
CA TYR A 148 -12.32 -9.00 12.51
C TYR A 148 -11.34 -10.14 12.22
N GLY A 149 -10.35 -9.89 11.35
CA GLY A 149 -9.28 -10.83 11.06
C GLY A 149 -8.44 -11.19 12.30
N LEU A 150 -8.15 -10.21 13.16
CA LEU A 150 -7.45 -10.42 14.44
C LEU A 150 -8.28 -11.28 15.40
N LEU A 151 -9.61 -11.07 15.47
CA LEU A 151 -10.49 -11.91 16.29
C LEU A 151 -10.47 -13.37 15.80
N LEU A 152 -10.56 -13.60 14.50
CA LEU A 152 -10.52 -14.95 13.94
C LEU A 152 -9.15 -15.61 14.14
N ALA A 153 -8.06 -14.91 13.85
CA ALA A 153 -6.69 -15.42 14.01
C ALA A 153 -6.36 -15.68 15.48
N GLY A 154 -6.81 -14.80 16.39
CA GLY A 154 -6.65 -14.98 17.83
C GLY A 154 -7.45 -16.16 18.40
N SER A 155 -8.54 -16.54 17.74
CA SER A 155 -9.37 -17.67 18.14
C SER A 155 -8.79 -19.03 17.76
N ASN A 156 -7.91 -19.07 16.74
CA ASN A 156 -7.37 -20.33 16.20
C ASN A 156 -5.93 -20.18 15.70
N ALA A 157 -4.98 -20.73 16.46
CA ALA A 157 -3.55 -20.66 16.14
C ALA A 157 -3.21 -21.26 14.77
N LYS A 158 -3.87 -22.35 14.35
CA LYS A 158 -3.65 -22.96 13.03
C LYS A 158 -4.17 -22.05 11.90
N LEU A 159 -5.26 -21.34 12.13
CA LEU A 159 -5.77 -20.35 11.18
C LEU A 159 -4.76 -19.19 11.05
N ALA A 160 -4.22 -18.70 12.16
CA ALA A 160 -3.21 -17.65 12.18
C ALA A 160 -1.94 -18.04 11.40
N GLU A 161 -1.46 -19.27 11.57
CA GLU A 161 -0.33 -19.82 10.81
C GLU A 161 -0.61 -19.90 9.30
N ASN A 162 -1.76 -20.41 8.93
CA ASN A 162 -2.15 -20.57 7.52
C ASN A 162 -2.31 -19.22 6.80
N VAL A 163 -2.75 -18.17 7.50
CA VAL A 163 -2.84 -16.81 6.95
C VAL A 163 -1.49 -16.29 6.47
N GLY A 164 -0.38 -16.70 7.10
CA GLY A 164 0.96 -16.34 6.66
C GLY A 164 1.33 -16.86 5.27
N ASN A 165 0.75 -17.96 4.84
CA ASN A 165 1.03 -18.59 3.55
C ASN A 165 0.00 -18.25 2.46
N ASP A 166 -1.27 -18.26 2.82
CA ASP A 166 -2.41 -17.97 1.94
C ASP A 166 -3.50 -17.23 2.72
N PRO A 167 -3.44 -15.89 2.79
CA PRO A 167 -4.36 -15.10 3.62
C PRO A 167 -5.85 -15.35 3.28
N ILE A 168 -6.17 -15.37 1.99
CA ILE A 168 -7.57 -15.50 1.54
C ILE A 168 -8.04 -16.95 1.64
N GLY A 169 -7.22 -17.91 1.24
CA GLY A 169 -7.56 -19.32 1.34
C GLY A 169 -7.67 -19.81 2.77
N ALA A 170 -6.88 -19.27 3.71
CA ALA A 170 -7.02 -19.54 5.12
C ALA A 170 -8.38 -19.04 5.65
N MET A 171 -8.75 -17.79 5.37
CA MET A 171 -10.06 -17.25 5.74
C MET A 171 -11.20 -18.00 5.06
N ALA A 172 -11.05 -18.43 3.82
CA ALA A 172 -12.02 -19.27 3.12
C ALA A 172 -12.21 -20.65 3.79
N SER A 173 -11.26 -21.12 4.61
CA SER A 173 -11.35 -22.43 5.25
C SER A 173 -12.46 -22.58 6.30
N ILE A 174 -12.91 -21.48 6.88
CA ILE A 174 -13.98 -21.42 7.87
C ILE A 174 -15.36 -21.24 7.23
N LEU A 175 -15.43 -21.05 5.91
CA LEU A 175 -16.67 -20.76 5.21
C LEU A 175 -17.32 -22.05 4.67
N PRO A 176 -18.67 -22.11 4.58
CA PRO A 176 -19.37 -23.21 3.95
C PRO A 176 -19.08 -23.24 2.44
N ILE A 177 -19.08 -24.46 1.87
CA ILE A 177 -18.71 -24.70 0.46
C ILE A 177 -19.50 -23.82 -0.52
N TRP A 178 -20.79 -23.61 -0.29
CA TRP A 178 -21.64 -22.76 -1.15
C TRP A 178 -21.20 -21.30 -1.20
N TYR A 179 -20.52 -20.82 -0.12
CA TYR A 179 -20.05 -19.45 -0.02
C TYR A 179 -18.63 -19.24 -0.59
N LEU A 180 -17.87 -20.33 -0.78
CA LEU A 180 -16.49 -20.23 -1.27
C LEU A 180 -16.40 -19.57 -2.64
N ILE A 181 -17.30 -19.93 -3.57
CA ILE A 181 -17.28 -19.38 -4.92
C ILE A 181 -17.53 -17.87 -4.94
N PRO A 182 -18.65 -17.34 -4.40
CA PRO A 182 -18.88 -15.90 -4.38
C PRO A 182 -17.80 -15.15 -3.59
N TYR A 183 -17.35 -15.69 -2.46
CA TYR A 183 -16.26 -15.11 -1.67
C TYR A 183 -14.96 -14.98 -2.48
N THR A 184 -14.54 -16.05 -3.15
CA THR A 184 -13.30 -16.06 -3.95
C THR A 184 -13.40 -15.15 -5.16
N ILE A 185 -14.52 -15.14 -5.87
CA ILE A 185 -14.74 -14.23 -7.01
C ILE A 185 -14.55 -12.79 -6.56
N VAL A 186 -15.18 -12.41 -5.46
CA VAL A 186 -15.11 -11.04 -4.93
C VAL A 186 -13.71 -10.71 -4.43
N ALA A 187 -13.06 -11.63 -3.70
CA ALA A 187 -11.69 -11.44 -3.24
C ALA A 187 -10.71 -11.25 -4.41
N VAL A 188 -10.80 -12.10 -5.43
CA VAL A 188 -9.97 -12.00 -6.64
C VAL A 188 -10.24 -10.70 -7.39
N LEU A 189 -11.50 -10.35 -7.63
CA LEU A 189 -11.86 -9.10 -8.32
C LEU A 189 -11.42 -7.86 -7.54
N GLY A 190 -11.55 -7.86 -6.21
CA GLY A 190 -11.09 -6.76 -5.36
C GLY A 190 -9.57 -6.57 -5.42
N LEU A 191 -8.81 -7.66 -5.31
CA LEU A 191 -7.35 -7.65 -5.42
C LEU A 191 -6.88 -7.24 -6.82
N MET A 192 -7.50 -7.78 -7.87
CA MET A 192 -7.22 -7.38 -9.25
C MET A 192 -7.50 -5.92 -9.50
N SER A 193 -8.57 -5.41 -8.93
CA SER A 193 -8.98 -4.00 -9.01
C SER A 193 -7.87 -3.08 -8.49
N GLY A 194 -7.28 -3.37 -7.32
CA GLY A 194 -6.11 -2.65 -6.81
C GLY A 194 -4.89 -2.80 -7.72
N SER A 195 -4.61 -4.02 -8.18
CA SER A 195 -3.49 -4.29 -9.09
C SER A 195 -3.58 -3.53 -10.42
N ILE A 196 -4.78 -3.39 -10.99
CA ILE A 196 -5.02 -2.61 -12.21
C ILE A 196 -4.77 -1.11 -11.98
N MET A 197 -5.20 -0.60 -10.82
CA MET A 197 -4.93 0.79 -10.42
C MET A 197 -3.42 1.03 -10.26
N ASP A 198 -2.70 0.10 -9.63
CA ASP A 198 -1.26 0.16 -9.49
C ASP A 198 -0.53 0.13 -10.84
N ASN A 199 -0.98 -0.72 -11.77
CA ASN A 199 -0.41 -0.78 -13.12
C ASN A 199 -0.58 0.55 -13.87
N TYR A 200 -1.74 1.18 -13.74
CA TYR A 200 -2.00 2.51 -14.29
C TYR A 200 -1.01 3.55 -13.74
N SER A 201 -0.86 3.63 -12.42
CA SER A 201 0.05 4.57 -11.76
C SER A 201 1.53 4.25 -12.03
N ASN A 202 1.91 2.97 -12.11
CA ASN A 202 3.25 2.54 -12.48
C ASN A 202 3.62 3.00 -13.90
N GLY A 203 2.69 2.91 -14.85
CA GLY A 203 2.87 3.43 -16.19
C GLY A 203 3.12 4.94 -16.21
N LEU A 204 2.36 5.72 -15.43
CA LEU A 204 2.56 7.16 -15.28
C LEU A 204 3.91 7.50 -14.62
N ALA A 205 4.27 6.77 -13.57
CA ALA A 205 5.54 6.94 -12.88
C ALA A 205 6.73 6.68 -13.81
N LEU A 206 6.67 5.64 -14.66
CA LEU A 206 7.71 5.34 -15.64
C LEU A 206 7.89 6.50 -16.66
N LEU A 207 6.80 7.09 -17.10
CA LEU A 207 6.85 8.26 -17.99
C LEU A 207 7.44 9.48 -17.29
N SER A 208 7.19 9.67 -16.00
CA SER A 208 7.73 10.79 -15.23
C SER A 208 9.25 10.74 -15.07
N PHE A 209 9.87 9.57 -15.18
CA PHE A 209 11.34 9.42 -15.27
C PHE A 209 11.94 9.88 -16.62
N GLY A 210 11.13 10.40 -17.53
CA GLY A 210 11.58 10.87 -18.84
C GLY A 210 11.73 9.78 -19.90
N VAL A 211 11.20 8.60 -19.64
CA VAL A 211 11.18 7.50 -20.62
C VAL A 211 10.20 7.85 -21.73
N LYS A 212 10.70 8.00 -22.95
CA LYS A 212 9.92 8.40 -24.15
C LYS A 212 9.19 7.19 -24.74
N LEU A 213 8.16 6.70 -24.05
CA LEU A 213 7.29 5.63 -24.53
C LEU A 213 5.83 6.10 -24.56
N PRO A 214 5.00 5.58 -25.48
CA PRO A 214 3.54 5.78 -25.35
C PRO A 214 3.05 5.11 -24.06
N ARG A 215 2.00 5.69 -23.44
CA ARG A 215 1.46 5.23 -22.17
C ARG A 215 1.17 3.71 -22.14
N THR A 216 0.60 3.19 -23.22
CA THR A 216 0.28 1.76 -23.37
C THR A 216 1.52 0.86 -23.34
N ALA A 217 2.63 1.31 -23.93
CA ALA A 217 3.90 0.58 -23.88
C ALA A 217 4.54 0.64 -22.48
N ALA A 218 4.43 1.78 -21.78
CA ALA A 218 4.89 1.92 -20.41
C ALA A 218 4.10 0.97 -19.47
N ALA A 219 2.76 0.94 -19.59
CA ALA A 219 1.91 0.01 -18.85
C ALA A 219 2.20 -1.46 -19.20
N GLY A 220 2.48 -1.77 -20.48
CA GLY A 220 2.88 -3.12 -20.90
C GLY A 220 4.22 -3.56 -20.30
N LEU A 221 5.20 -2.67 -20.20
CA LEU A 221 6.49 -2.96 -19.58
C LEU A 221 6.33 -3.23 -18.07
N THR A 222 5.57 -2.39 -17.36
CA THR A 222 5.31 -2.60 -15.92
C THR A 222 4.52 -3.88 -15.69
N ALA A 223 3.54 -4.20 -16.55
CA ALA A 223 2.80 -5.46 -16.50
C ALA A 223 3.73 -6.67 -16.70
N ALA A 224 4.69 -6.61 -17.63
CA ALA A 224 5.65 -7.69 -17.84
C ALA A 224 6.54 -7.93 -16.59
N LEU A 225 6.95 -6.87 -15.91
CA LEU A 225 7.69 -6.96 -14.65
C LEU A 225 6.81 -7.56 -13.53
N THR A 226 5.53 -7.20 -13.49
CA THR A 226 4.56 -7.79 -12.57
C THR A 226 4.38 -9.28 -12.82
N VAL A 227 4.23 -9.70 -14.07
CA VAL A 227 4.18 -11.12 -14.44
C VAL A 227 5.39 -11.89 -13.91
N ALA A 228 6.60 -11.36 -14.15
CA ALA A 228 7.83 -11.99 -13.68
C ALA A 228 7.87 -12.09 -12.13
N GLY A 229 7.48 -11.03 -11.44
CA GLY A 229 7.40 -11.01 -9.97
C GLY A 229 6.36 -12.00 -9.41
N VAL A 230 5.17 -12.04 -10.00
CA VAL A 230 4.10 -12.99 -9.59
C VAL A 230 4.54 -14.44 -9.80
N VAL A 231 5.14 -14.74 -10.95
CA VAL A 231 5.68 -16.09 -11.22
C VAL A 231 6.75 -16.45 -10.20
N TYR A 232 7.68 -15.53 -9.92
CA TYR A 232 8.72 -15.76 -8.92
C TYR A 232 8.13 -16.06 -7.53
N VAL A 233 7.23 -15.21 -7.02
CA VAL A 233 6.64 -15.39 -5.69
C VAL A 233 5.75 -16.64 -5.63
N THR A 234 4.98 -16.94 -6.69
CA THR A 234 4.04 -18.06 -6.71
C THR A 234 4.73 -19.41 -6.78
N PHE A 235 5.85 -19.53 -7.54
CA PHE A 235 6.46 -20.83 -7.86
C PHE A 235 7.86 -21.05 -7.26
N PHE A 236 8.55 -19.99 -6.86
CA PHE A 236 9.94 -20.08 -6.40
C PHE A 236 10.15 -19.55 -4.97
N SER A 237 9.12 -18.96 -4.33
CA SER A 237 9.19 -18.53 -2.93
C SER A 237 8.51 -19.55 -2.02
N ASP A 238 9.13 -19.85 -0.88
CA ASP A 238 8.57 -20.78 0.11
C ASP A 238 7.34 -20.22 0.82
N THR A 239 7.28 -18.88 0.99
CA THR A 239 6.17 -18.19 1.67
C THR A 239 5.81 -16.91 0.95
N PHE A 240 4.53 -16.51 1.03
CA PHE A 240 4.08 -15.20 0.55
C PHE A 240 4.48 -14.07 1.50
N ILE A 241 4.33 -14.29 2.82
CA ILE A 241 4.43 -13.22 3.82
C ILE A 241 5.85 -12.67 3.94
N GLY A 242 6.88 -13.52 3.78
CA GLY A 242 8.27 -13.10 3.90
C GLY A 242 8.65 -12.01 2.89
N PRO A 243 8.58 -12.26 1.57
CA PRO A 243 8.83 -11.25 0.55
C PRO A 243 7.99 -9.99 0.72
N PHE A 244 6.71 -10.13 1.09
CA PHE A 244 5.81 -9.02 1.32
C PHE A 244 6.24 -8.13 2.50
N GLN A 245 6.56 -8.73 3.65
CA GLN A 245 7.07 -7.99 4.81
C GLN A 245 8.42 -7.33 4.52
N GLY A 246 9.32 -8.04 3.85
CA GLY A 246 10.62 -7.51 3.45
C GLY A 246 10.50 -6.27 2.56
N PHE A 247 9.60 -6.32 1.60
CA PHE A 247 9.25 -5.20 0.74
C PHE A 247 8.70 -4.01 1.55
N LEU A 248 7.66 -4.22 2.36
CA LEU A 248 7.05 -3.16 3.15
C LEU A 248 8.04 -2.50 4.12
N THR A 249 8.83 -3.29 4.83
CA THR A 249 9.80 -2.77 5.79
C THR A 249 10.90 -1.96 5.10
N THR A 250 11.42 -2.46 3.97
CA THR A 250 12.53 -1.81 3.28
C THR A 250 12.11 -0.51 2.60
N LEU A 251 11.00 -0.51 1.86
CA LEU A 251 10.53 0.67 1.12
C LEU A 251 9.68 1.61 1.97
N GLY A 252 9.01 1.12 3.00
CA GLY A 252 8.19 1.93 3.88
C GLY A 252 8.97 3.05 4.57
N VAL A 253 10.24 2.82 4.90
CA VAL A 253 11.10 3.81 5.56
C VAL A 253 11.38 5.04 4.66
N PRO A 254 11.97 4.92 3.47
CA PRO A 254 12.19 6.09 2.60
C PRO A 254 10.88 6.74 2.17
N MET A 255 9.80 5.97 1.98
CA MET A 255 8.48 6.53 1.70
C MET A 255 7.94 7.34 2.86
N ALA A 256 8.19 6.95 4.11
CA ALA A 256 7.82 7.73 5.29
C ALA A 256 8.54 9.08 5.34
N VAL A 257 9.86 9.11 5.04
CA VAL A 257 10.61 10.38 4.95
C VAL A 257 10.02 11.29 3.89
N TRP A 258 9.79 10.73 2.70
CA TRP A 258 9.22 11.48 1.58
C TRP A 258 7.82 12.02 1.92
N ALA A 259 6.96 11.19 2.52
CA ALA A 259 5.62 11.60 2.96
C ALA A 259 5.70 12.75 3.98
N GLY A 260 6.61 12.70 4.95
CA GLY A 260 6.83 13.78 5.90
C GLY A 260 7.24 15.10 5.22
N MET A 261 8.17 15.04 4.26
CA MET A 261 8.58 16.22 3.48
C MET A 261 7.41 16.77 2.66
N PHE A 262 6.65 15.89 2.00
CA PHE A 262 5.52 16.29 1.17
C PHE A 262 4.40 16.93 1.98
N VAL A 263 4.03 16.34 3.12
CA VAL A 263 3.04 16.91 4.05
C VAL A 263 3.48 18.30 4.54
N THR A 264 4.77 18.46 4.82
CA THR A 264 5.31 19.78 5.21
C THR A 264 5.17 20.79 4.08
N ASP A 265 5.50 20.42 2.85
CA ASP A 265 5.34 21.32 1.69
C ASP A 265 3.88 21.75 1.52
N VAL A 266 2.94 20.80 1.57
CA VAL A 266 1.50 21.07 1.46
C VAL A 266 0.98 22.00 2.58
N ILE A 267 1.47 21.84 3.82
CA ILE A 267 1.05 22.68 4.95
C ILE A 267 1.65 24.10 4.87
N VAL A 268 2.91 24.20 4.46
CA VAL A 268 3.65 25.47 4.44
C VAL A 268 3.32 26.30 3.20
N ARG A 269 3.16 25.62 2.05
CA ARG A 269 2.87 26.27 0.77
C ARG A 269 1.45 26.85 0.75
N LYS A 270 1.34 28.11 0.32
CA LYS A 270 0.08 28.86 0.26
C LYS A 270 -0.34 29.26 -1.15
N LYS A 271 0.56 29.11 -2.12
CA LYS A 271 0.31 29.44 -3.51
C LYS A 271 0.45 28.18 -4.38
N ASP A 272 -0.26 28.15 -5.50
CA ASP A 272 -0.16 27.06 -6.46
C ASP A 272 1.25 26.96 -7.05
N TYR A 273 1.61 25.76 -7.52
CA TYR A 273 2.85 25.57 -8.26
C TYR A 273 2.76 26.25 -9.63
N SER A 274 3.85 26.91 -10.03
CA SER A 274 4.01 27.37 -11.41
C SER A 274 4.24 26.18 -12.33
N THR A 275 3.25 25.77 -13.09
CA THR A 275 3.37 24.64 -14.02
C THR A 275 4.52 24.79 -15.02
N PRO A 276 4.78 25.97 -15.63
CA PRO A 276 5.92 26.13 -16.52
C PRO A 276 7.27 25.88 -15.81
N ASP A 277 7.43 26.42 -14.59
CA ASP A 277 8.68 26.29 -13.83
C ASP A 277 8.94 24.88 -13.30
N LEU A 278 7.89 24.02 -13.15
CA LEU A 278 8.05 22.62 -12.76
C LEU A 278 8.82 21.80 -13.79
N TYR A 279 8.70 22.17 -15.07
CA TYR A 279 9.36 21.48 -16.17
C TYR A 279 10.61 22.19 -16.68
N ASP A 280 10.94 23.38 -16.13
CA ASP A 280 12.16 24.10 -16.47
C ASP A 280 13.26 23.80 -15.45
N PRO A 281 14.37 23.15 -15.86
CA PRO A 281 15.52 22.92 -14.97
C PRO A 281 16.14 24.19 -14.40
N ASN A 282 15.96 25.33 -15.06
CA ASN A 282 16.43 26.65 -14.62
C ASN A 282 15.34 27.49 -13.96
N GLY A 283 14.13 26.94 -13.85
CA GLY A 283 12.99 27.57 -13.20
C GLY A 283 13.16 27.67 -11.68
N ARG A 284 12.16 28.27 -11.00
CA ARG A 284 12.20 28.55 -9.57
C ARG A 284 12.39 27.34 -8.65
N TYR A 285 12.05 26.13 -9.12
CA TYR A 285 12.20 24.89 -8.36
C TYR A 285 13.57 24.25 -8.53
N GLY A 286 14.31 24.63 -9.60
CA GLY A 286 15.62 24.11 -9.90
C GLY A 286 15.63 22.64 -10.32
N LYS A 287 16.80 22.17 -10.79
CA LYS A 287 16.98 20.78 -11.24
C LYS A 287 17.12 19.79 -10.09
N TRP A 288 17.74 20.21 -9.00
CA TRP A 288 18.04 19.38 -7.83
C TRP A 288 17.79 20.14 -6.54
N ASN A 289 17.07 19.54 -5.61
CA ASN A 289 16.95 20.05 -4.24
C ASN A 289 17.85 19.23 -3.32
N VAL A 290 19.06 19.69 -3.10
CA VAL A 290 20.06 19.02 -2.24
C VAL A 290 19.55 18.82 -0.83
N LYS A 291 18.79 19.79 -0.27
CA LYS A 291 18.22 19.70 1.09
C LYS A 291 17.24 18.55 1.19
N SER A 292 16.33 18.39 0.20
CA SER A 292 15.39 17.26 0.15
C SER A 292 16.13 15.94 0.09
N PHE A 293 17.19 15.87 -0.73
CA PHE A 293 17.97 14.64 -0.86
C PHE A 293 18.70 14.28 0.44
N VAL A 294 19.27 15.24 1.12
CA VAL A 294 19.93 15.02 2.41
C VAL A 294 18.93 14.57 3.47
N ILE A 295 17.76 15.22 3.56
CA ILE A 295 16.70 14.83 4.50
C ILE A 295 16.25 13.40 4.21
N LEU A 296 16.02 13.06 2.94
CA LEU A 296 15.64 11.70 2.51
C LEU A 296 16.70 10.69 2.91
N ALA A 297 17.98 10.96 2.63
CA ALA A 297 19.08 10.06 2.96
C ALA A 297 19.23 9.85 4.47
N VAL A 298 19.26 10.94 5.24
CA VAL A 298 19.40 10.89 6.71
C VAL A 298 18.22 10.14 7.34
N GLY A 299 16.99 10.50 6.96
CA GLY A 299 15.79 9.86 7.49
C GLY A 299 15.73 8.36 7.15
N THR A 300 16.14 8.00 5.93
CA THR A 300 16.21 6.60 5.49
C THR A 300 17.26 5.81 6.29
N ILE A 301 18.47 6.36 6.45
CA ILE A 301 19.53 5.74 7.24
C ILE A 301 19.07 5.53 8.68
N LEU A 302 18.55 6.56 9.34
CA LEU A 302 18.06 6.45 10.71
C LEU A 302 16.90 5.44 10.82
N GLY A 303 15.96 5.48 9.87
CA GLY A 303 14.81 4.60 9.87
C GLY A 303 15.20 3.13 9.67
N TRP A 304 16.04 2.81 8.68
CA TRP A 304 16.53 1.43 8.49
C TRP A 304 17.34 0.93 9.69
N GLY A 305 17.97 1.83 10.45
CA GLY A 305 18.65 1.47 11.69
C GLY A 305 17.72 1.01 12.81
N LEU A 306 16.42 1.34 12.75
CA LEU A 306 15.45 1.10 13.83
C LEU A 306 14.30 0.16 13.41
N VAL A 307 14.46 -0.61 12.33
CA VAL A 307 13.53 -1.67 11.92
C VAL A 307 14.25 -2.99 11.85
N VAL A 308 13.53 -4.10 12.09
CA VAL A 308 14.06 -5.46 11.89
C VAL A 308 13.48 -6.02 10.60
N ASN A 309 14.33 -6.61 9.78
CA ASN A 309 13.92 -7.27 8.55
C ASN A 309 14.63 -8.61 8.43
N THR A 310 13.86 -9.67 8.67
CA THR A 310 14.32 -11.06 8.60
C THR A 310 13.77 -11.81 7.38
N ALA A 311 13.13 -11.09 6.47
CA ALA A 311 12.47 -11.67 5.29
C ALA A 311 13.48 -12.33 4.32
N ALA A 312 14.73 -11.85 4.31
CA ALA A 312 15.80 -12.44 3.53
C ALA A 312 17.15 -12.15 4.20
N ASN A 313 18.12 -13.05 4.04
CA ASN A 313 19.44 -12.92 4.66
C ASN A 313 20.15 -11.60 4.29
N TRP A 314 19.99 -11.12 3.06
CA TRP A 314 20.59 -9.87 2.61
C TRP A 314 19.90 -8.60 3.16
N LEU A 315 18.79 -8.73 3.87
CA LEU A 315 18.09 -7.62 4.56
C LEU A 315 18.41 -7.53 6.05
N THR A 316 19.09 -8.52 6.61
CA THR A 316 19.39 -8.60 8.06
C THR A 316 20.32 -7.52 8.58
N TRP A 317 20.97 -6.75 7.70
CA TRP A 317 21.77 -5.58 8.08
C TRP A 317 20.93 -4.46 8.69
N GLN A 318 19.64 -4.38 8.40
CA GLN A 318 18.73 -3.42 9.01
C GLN A 318 18.69 -3.61 10.54
N GLY A 319 18.28 -2.58 11.28
CA GLY A 319 18.24 -2.62 12.74
C GLY A 319 19.59 -2.37 13.42
N TYR A 320 20.55 -1.80 12.72
CA TYR A 320 21.89 -1.51 13.25
C TYR A 320 21.91 -0.43 14.34
N LEU A 321 20.84 0.37 14.52
CA LEU A 321 20.72 1.32 15.65
C LEU A 321 19.91 0.76 16.82
N LEU A 322 19.34 -0.44 16.72
CA LEU A 322 18.55 -1.04 17.80
C LEU A 322 19.37 -1.32 19.06
N PHE A 323 20.70 -1.40 18.96
CA PHE A 323 21.57 -1.55 20.14
C PHE A 323 21.36 -0.42 21.17
N LEU A 324 20.87 0.75 20.74
CA LEU A 324 20.54 1.88 21.62
C LEU A 324 19.32 1.63 22.51
N ILE A 325 18.47 0.67 22.12
CA ILE A 325 17.16 0.39 22.79
C ILE A 325 16.97 -1.09 23.12
N GLY A 326 18.05 -1.84 23.29
CA GLY A 326 18.00 -3.25 23.73
C GLY A 326 18.39 -4.29 22.69
N GLY A 327 18.83 -3.87 21.50
CA GLY A 327 19.29 -4.77 20.44
C GLY A 327 18.17 -5.35 19.57
N LYS A 328 18.55 -6.19 18.61
CA LYS A 328 17.61 -6.84 17.68
C LYS A 328 16.74 -7.90 18.34
N ASP A 329 17.16 -8.43 19.47
CA ASP A 329 16.44 -9.43 20.27
C ASP A 329 15.68 -8.78 21.45
N GLY A 330 15.80 -7.46 21.60
CA GLY A 330 15.11 -6.71 22.64
C GLY A 330 13.63 -6.51 22.35
N SER A 331 12.85 -6.19 23.37
CA SER A 331 11.39 -5.98 23.25
C SER A 331 11.01 -4.89 22.24
N TRP A 332 11.87 -3.88 22.07
CA TRP A 332 11.64 -2.76 21.13
C TRP A 332 11.98 -3.11 19.66
N ALA A 333 12.59 -4.24 19.40
CA ALA A 333 12.90 -4.68 18.03
C ALA A 333 11.63 -4.85 17.18
N SER A 334 10.54 -5.31 17.80
CA SER A 334 9.25 -5.49 17.14
C SER A 334 8.46 -4.21 16.90
N ALA A 335 8.91 -3.09 17.50
CA ALA A 335 8.15 -1.83 17.46
C ALA A 335 8.19 -1.09 16.12
N ASN A 336 9.04 -1.48 15.16
CA ASN A 336 9.19 -0.80 13.84
C ASN A 336 9.35 0.72 13.94
N LEU A 337 10.05 1.20 14.99
CA LEU A 337 10.21 2.64 15.27
C LEU A 337 10.83 3.42 14.12
N GLY A 338 11.58 2.72 13.26
CA GLY A 338 12.22 3.37 12.11
C GLY A 338 11.26 4.05 11.16
N VAL A 339 10.03 3.56 11.03
CA VAL A 339 9.01 4.15 10.16
C VAL A 339 8.56 5.53 10.69
N ILE A 340 8.24 5.60 11.99
CA ILE A 340 7.82 6.89 12.59
C ILE A 340 8.98 7.88 12.68
N VAL A 341 10.19 7.41 13.01
CA VAL A 341 11.38 8.26 13.02
C VAL A 341 11.65 8.83 11.64
N ALA A 342 11.56 8.02 10.59
CA ALA A 342 11.70 8.44 9.21
C ALA A 342 10.67 9.51 8.81
N LEU A 343 9.40 9.32 9.17
CA LEU A 343 8.33 10.29 8.94
C LEU A 343 8.62 11.63 9.65
N LEU A 344 9.01 11.57 10.92
CA LEU A 344 9.30 12.77 11.72
C LEU A 344 10.56 13.50 11.20
N VAL A 345 11.59 12.78 10.79
CA VAL A 345 12.79 13.39 10.15
C VAL A 345 12.39 14.08 8.86
N GLY A 346 11.54 13.47 8.04
CA GLY A 346 11.00 14.08 6.83
C GLY A 346 10.24 15.37 7.13
N LEU A 347 9.30 15.31 8.07
CA LEU A 347 8.44 16.43 8.44
C LEU A 347 9.23 17.59 9.06
N PHE A 348 9.98 17.33 10.13
CA PHE A 348 10.71 18.37 10.84
C PHE A 348 11.94 18.86 10.06
N GLY A 349 12.60 17.97 9.33
CA GLY A 349 13.71 18.33 8.44
C GLY A 349 13.27 19.28 7.33
N ALA A 350 12.14 19.00 6.68
CA ALA A 350 11.58 19.89 5.68
C ALA A 350 11.13 21.23 6.30
N LEU A 351 10.46 21.18 7.44
CA LEU A 351 10.04 22.39 8.15
C LEU A 351 11.23 23.30 8.53
N ALA A 352 12.34 22.70 8.98
CA ALA A 352 13.52 23.44 9.40
C ALA A 352 14.33 24.00 8.22
N PHE A 353 14.49 23.22 7.15
CA PHE A 353 15.44 23.56 6.09
C PHE A 353 14.80 24.00 4.77
N GLN A 354 13.53 23.72 4.51
CA GLN A 354 12.88 24.01 3.23
C GLN A 354 11.88 25.18 3.30
N ARG A 355 11.40 25.57 4.49
CA ARG A 355 10.42 26.66 4.64
C ARG A 355 10.85 27.95 3.95
N GLY A 356 12.14 28.33 4.06
CA GLY A 356 12.68 29.51 3.39
C GLY A 356 12.73 29.38 1.87
N ASP A 357 12.97 28.18 1.36
CA ASP A 357 12.99 27.93 -0.09
C ASP A 357 11.56 27.97 -0.67
N ILE A 358 10.58 27.42 0.05
CA ILE A 358 9.16 27.52 -0.32
C ILE A 358 8.73 28.99 -0.38
N ALA A 359 9.06 29.80 0.62
CA ALA A 359 8.73 31.23 0.63
C ALA A 359 9.33 31.98 -0.57
N LYS A 360 10.57 31.67 -0.95
CA LYS A 360 11.22 32.25 -2.15
C LYS A 360 10.53 31.79 -3.43
N GLN A 361 10.14 30.53 -3.51
CA GLN A 361 9.42 29.98 -4.67
C GLN A 361 8.06 30.62 -4.87
N GLU A 362 7.42 31.11 -3.80
CA GLU A 362 6.11 31.75 -3.82
C GLU A 362 6.16 33.26 -4.06
N ALA A 363 7.34 33.91 -3.93
CA ALA A 363 7.46 35.38 -3.86
C ALA A 363 6.72 36.11 -5.00
N ASP A 364 6.92 35.66 -6.25
CA ASP A 364 6.39 36.33 -7.45
C ASP A 364 5.15 35.59 -8.05
N LEU A 365 4.59 34.64 -7.34
CA LEU A 365 3.38 33.95 -7.79
C LEU A 365 2.12 34.72 -7.38
N PRO A 366 1.06 34.70 -8.22
CA PRO A 366 -0.24 35.20 -7.81
C PRO A 366 -0.75 34.41 -6.59
N ALA A 367 -1.68 35.00 -5.83
CA ALA A 367 -2.37 34.26 -4.78
C ALA A 367 -3.11 33.06 -5.41
N SER A 368 -3.10 31.90 -4.70
CA SER A 368 -3.87 30.76 -5.18
C SER A 368 -5.35 31.14 -5.31
N GLU A 369 -5.98 30.78 -6.41
CA GLU A 369 -7.42 30.96 -6.57
C GLU A 369 -8.11 29.98 -5.60
N THR A 370 -8.56 30.47 -4.46
CA THR A 370 -9.41 29.70 -3.53
C THR A 370 -10.77 29.41 -4.18
N ALA A 371 -11.44 28.36 -3.72
CA ALA A 371 -12.79 28.02 -4.22
C ALA A 371 -13.74 29.24 -4.21
N ASP A 372 -13.63 30.08 -3.18
CA ASP A 372 -14.43 31.32 -3.02
C ASP A 372 -14.10 32.39 -4.08
N ALA A 373 -12.84 32.48 -4.51
CA ALA A 373 -12.43 33.42 -5.56
C ALA A 373 -12.83 32.97 -6.97
N ILE A 374 -13.05 31.68 -7.17
CA ILE A 374 -13.54 31.12 -8.45
C ILE A 374 -15.06 31.31 -8.57
N GLU A 375 -15.80 31.32 -7.45
CA GLU A 375 -17.24 31.58 -7.45
C GLU A 375 -17.59 33.07 -7.67
N ALA A 376 -16.63 33.95 -7.41
CA ALA A 376 -16.81 35.40 -7.58
C ALA A 376 -16.53 35.90 -9.03
N LYS A 377 -16.02 35.04 -9.92
CA LYS A 377 -15.82 35.30 -11.35
C LYS A 377 -16.84 34.56 -12.20
#